data_0e06bd3c453ccdc97adc5df49e7aea7b
#
_entry.id   0e06bd3c453ccdc97adc5df49e7aea7b
#
_cell.length_a   1.000
_cell.length_b   1.000
_cell.length_c   1.000
_cell.angle_alpha   90.00
_cell.angle_beta   90.00
_cell.angle_gamma   90.00
#
_symmetry.space_group_name_H-M   'P 1'
#
loop_
_entity.id
_entity.type
_entity.pdbx_description
1 polymer ?
#
loop_
_entity_poly.entity_id
_entity_poly.type
_entity_poly.pdbx_seq_one_letter_code
_entity_poly.pdbx_strand_id
1 'polypeptide(L)'
;MTLLHASISAADPEHVATFLATLMGGMALPFPPFPDSWIAFAAQDDGTAIEVYPTSHRLRIGPDTVACETGAPDDKPSFAHVAIRSAFDRQMIVDLGTAENWMTRICNRGPFECVEIWLENRLLVEVLDPAMQRAYEQGMTVRNWRTMFGLE
;
A
#
# COMPACT_ATOMS: atom_id res chain seq x y z
N MET A 1 -1.74 6.51 -18.21
CA MET A 1 -1.18 7.20 -17.02
C MET A 1 -1.09 6.18 -15.91
N THR A 2 0.04 6.04 -15.29
CA THR A 2 0.29 5.05 -14.22
C THR A 2 0.62 5.80 -12.93
N LEU A 3 0.09 5.35 -11.80
CA LEU A 3 0.53 5.82 -10.49
C LEU A 3 1.97 5.35 -10.28
N LEU A 4 2.90 6.28 -10.02
CA LEU A 4 4.31 5.95 -9.84
C LEU A 4 4.65 5.65 -8.38
N HIS A 5 4.20 6.50 -7.45
CA HIS A 5 4.40 6.24 -6.04
C HIS A 5 3.19 6.68 -5.20
N ALA A 6 3.12 6.12 -4.02
CA ALA A 6 2.24 6.53 -2.94
C ALA A 6 3.06 6.68 -1.67
N SER A 7 2.57 7.49 -0.73
CA SER A 7 3.19 7.66 0.59
C SER A 7 2.24 7.21 1.68
N ILE A 8 2.76 6.46 2.63
CA ILE A 8 2.03 5.98 3.80
C ILE A 8 2.81 6.27 5.08
N SER A 9 2.20 6.06 6.23
CA SER A 9 2.90 6.18 7.52
C SER A 9 2.87 4.87 8.28
N ALA A 10 3.92 4.61 9.08
CA ALA A 10 4.08 3.43 9.91
C ALA A 10 4.73 3.78 11.26
N ALA A 11 4.50 2.98 12.27
CA ALA A 11 5.23 3.09 13.53
C ALA A 11 6.68 2.62 13.36
N ASP A 12 6.88 1.57 12.54
CA ASP A 12 8.19 1.06 12.12
C ASP A 12 8.32 1.12 10.58
N PRO A 13 8.78 2.26 10.01
CA PRO A 13 8.89 2.43 8.56
C PRO A 13 9.82 1.43 7.87
N GLU A 14 10.93 1.03 8.50
CA GLU A 14 11.87 0.05 7.96
C GLU A 14 11.19 -1.31 7.78
N HIS A 15 10.56 -1.78 8.83
CA HIS A 15 9.87 -3.06 8.84
C HIS A 15 8.74 -3.09 7.80
N VAL A 16 7.88 -2.08 7.79
CA VAL A 16 6.76 -1.98 6.84
C VAL A 16 7.25 -1.86 5.39
N ALA A 17 8.28 -1.06 5.13
CA ALA A 17 8.85 -0.94 3.79
C ALA A 17 9.46 -2.28 3.32
N THR A 18 10.16 -3.00 4.20
CA THR A 18 10.71 -4.33 3.90
C THR A 18 9.62 -5.34 3.57
N PHE A 19 8.53 -5.34 4.34
CA PHE A 19 7.38 -6.20 4.09
C PHE A 19 6.72 -5.88 2.74
N LEU A 20 6.49 -4.61 2.44
CA LEU A 20 5.91 -4.18 1.15
C LEU A 20 6.81 -4.53 -0.04
N ALA A 21 8.13 -4.30 0.09
CA ALA A 21 9.09 -4.68 -0.93
C ALA A 21 9.08 -6.19 -1.20
N THR A 22 8.94 -7.01 -0.15
CA THR A 22 8.78 -8.48 -0.28
C THR A 22 7.54 -8.82 -1.10
N LEU A 23 6.39 -8.23 -0.80
CA LEU A 23 5.14 -8.46 -1.54
C LEU A 23 5.23 -8.02 -3.01
N MET A 24 5.97 -6.93 -3.29
CA MET A 24 6.18 -6.38 -4.64
C MET A 24 7.35 -7.04 -5.38
N GLY A 25 8.08 -7.97 -4.73
CA GLY A 25 9.24 -8.65 -5.29
C GLY A 25 10.46 -7.75 -5.50
N GLY A 26 10.51 -6.60 -4.85
CA GLY A 26 11.52 -5.57 -5.02
C GLY A 26 12.44 -5.39 -3.81
N MET A 27 12.79 -4.15 -3.48
CA MET A 27 13.78 -3.82 -2.45
C MET A 27 13.34 -2.62 -1.61
N ALA A 28 13.55 -2.71 -0.29
CA ALA A 28 13.41 -1.57 0.62
C ALA A 28 14.75 -0.90 0.85
N LEU A 29 14.75 0.44 0.88
CA LEU A 29 15.93 1.26 1.12
C LEU A 29 15.57 2.42 2.07
N PRO A 30 16.56 2.97 2.84
CA PRO A 30 16.36 4.23 3.53
C PRO A 30 15.95 5.34 2.56
N PHE A 31 15.13 6.28 3.04
CA PHE A 31 14.70 7.45 2.27
C PHE A 31 15.30 8.75 2.84
N PRO A 32 16.56 9.10 2.49
CA PRO A 32 17.29 10.20 3.10
C PRO A 32 16.66 11.59 3.06
N PRO A 33 15.75 11.93 2.11
CA PRO A 33 15.09 13.23 2.12
C PRO A 33 14.32 13.54 3.41
N PHE A 34 13.87 12.50 4.13
CA PHE A 34 13.18 12.65 5.41
C PHE A 34 13.75 11.66 6.43
N PRO A 35 14.17 12.13 7.62
CA PRO A 35 14.72 11.25 8.67
C PRO A 35 13.79 10.08 9.01
N ASP A 36 14.37 8.94 9.33
CA ASP A 36 13.69 7.73 9.77
C ASP A 36 12.64 7.19 8.79
N SER A 37 12.68 7.63 7.53
CA SER A 37 11.78 7.20 6.46
C SER A 37 12.44 6.16 5.57
N TRP A 38 11.61 5.32 4.96
CA TRP A 38 12.02 4.25 4.07
C TRP A 38 11.22 4.27 2.77
N ILE A 39 11.71 3.58 1.75
CA ILE A 39 11.03 3.43 0.47
C ILE A 39 11.10 1.98 0.01
N ALA A 40 9.95 1.44 -0.40
CA ALA A 40 9.83 0.11 -0.99
C ALA A 40 9.65 0.24 -2.50
N PHE A 41 10.66 -0.18 -3.26
CA PHE A 41 10.59 -0.24 -4.73
C PHE A 41 9.97 -1.56 -5.20
N ALA A 42 9.26 -1.51 -6.31
CA ALA A 42 8.77 -2.70 -7.00
C ALA A 42 9.87 -3.37 -7.82
N ALA A 43 9.68 -4.66 -8.15
CA ALA A 43 10.65 -5.46 -8.91
C ALA A 43 10.97 -4.92 -10.31
N GLN A 44 10.04 -4.17 -10.91
CA GLN A 44 10.19 -3.63 -12.27
C GLN A 44 11.24 -2.54 -12.39
N ASP A 45 11.66 -1.94 -11.27
CA ASP A 45 12.64 -0.84 -11.21
C ASP A 45 12.32 0.32 -12.19
N ASP A 46 11.02 0.62 -12.29
CA ASP A 46 10.46 1.63 -13.22
C ASP A 46 10.02 2.91 -12.48
N GLY A 47 10.44 3.07 -11.23
CA GLY A 47 10.05 4.16 -10.34
C GLY A 47 8.78 3.89 -9.54
N THR A 48 8.12 2.73 -9.72
CA THR A 48 6.99 2.33 -8.88
C THR A 48 7.46 2.03 -7.47
N ALA A 49 6.97 2.79 -6.50
CA ALA A 49 7.43 2.71 -5.12
C ALA A 49 6.35 3.11 -4.10
N ILE A 50 6.57 2.69 -2.85
CA ILE A 50 5.81 3.19 -1.68
C ILE A 50 6.81 3.79 -0.70
N GLU A 51 6.64 5.09 -0.42
CA GLU A 51 7.39 5.78 0.62
C GLU A 51 6.71 5.54 1.97
N VAL A 52 7.49 5.23 2.99
CA VAL A 52 6.99 4.92 4.33
C VAL A 52 7.62 5.88 5.34
N TYR A 53 6.79 6.72 5.93
CA TYR A 53 7.19 7.75 6.89
C TYR A 53 6.81 7.35 8.31
N PRO A 54 7.53 7.83 9.33
CA PRO A 54 7.08 7.67 10.71
C PRO A 54 5.69 8.27 10.95
N THR A 55 4.85 7.63 11.78
CA THR A 55 3.52 8.14 12.16
C THR A 55 3.57 9.51 12.85
N SER A 56 4.74 9.92 13.34
CA SER A 56 4.99 11.23 13.93
C SER A 56 5.25 12.34 12.90
N HIS A 57 5.46 11.98 11.62
CA HIS A 57 5.75 12.96 10.56
C HIS A 57 4.48 13.44 9.86
N ARG A 58 4.45 14.73 9.52
CA ARG A 58 3.36 15.35 8.76
C ARG A 58 3.93 16.28 7.71
N LEU A 59 3.39 16.17 6.50
CA LEU A 59 3.72 17.12 5.44
C LEU A 59 2.93 18.41 5.61
N ARG A 60 3.59 19.52 5.34
CA ARG A 60 2.98 20.86 5.28
C ARG A 60 3.34 21.58 4.00
N ILE A 61 2.52 22.55 3.66
CA ILE A 61 2.85 23.50 2.60
C ILE A 61 3.92 24.46 3.13
N GLY A 62 5.13 24.37 2.57
CA GLY A 62 6.21 25.32 2.82
C GLY A 62 6.19 26.46 1.81
N PRO A 63 7.01 27.50 1.99
CA PRO A 63 7.02 28.68 1.09
C PRO A 63 7.49 28.33 -0.34
N ASP A 64 8.48 27.46 -0.49
CA ASP A 64 9.08 27.11 -1.77
C ASP A 64 8.99 25.62 -2.08
N THR A 65 8.84 24.77 -1.07
CA THR A 65 8.76 23.32 -1.20
C THR A 65 7.94 22.74 -0.04
N VAL A 66 7.69 21.43 -0.09
CA VAL A 66 7.05 20.73 1.01
C VAL A 66 7.93 20.78 2.26
N ALA A 67 7.31 21.03 3.41
CA ALA A 67 7.94 20.96 4.71
C ALA A 67 7.46 19.72 5.46
N CYS A 68 8.31 19.19 6.35
CA CYS A 68 7.95 18.11 7.25
C CYS A 68 7.97 18.61 8.70
N GLU A 69 6.91 18.29 9.43
CA GLU A 69 6.86 18.53 10.89
C GLU A 69 6.85 17.22 11.65
N THR A 70 7.49 17.23 12.79
CA THR A 70 7.44 16.12 13.76
C THR A 70 6.47 16.49 14.89
N GLY A 71 5.58 15.56 15.21
CA GLY A 71 4.58 15.72 16.28
C GLY A 71 4.32 14.41 17.02
N ALA A 72 3.21 14.34 17.74
CA ALA A 72 2.78 13.09 18.35
C ALA A 72 2.46 12.05 17.24
N PRO A 73 2.77 10.76 17.44
CA PRO A 73 2.36 9.70 16.53
C PRO A 73 0.85 9.68 16.29
N ASP A 74 0.45 9.37 15.06
CA ASP A 74 -0.96 9.19 14.71
C ASP A 74 -1.22 7.71 14.44
N ASP A 75 -1.85 7.05 15.42
CA ASP A 75 -2.14 5.62 15.39
C ASP A 75 -3.57 5.32 14.88
N LYS A 76 -4.29 6.33 14.40
CA LYS A 76 -5.67 6.16 13.96
C LYS A 76 -5.73 5.55 12.56
N PRO A 77 -6.68 4.63 12.31
CA PRO A 77 -7.03 4.21 10.97
C PRO A 77 -7.47 5.40 10.11
N SER A 78 -7.15 5.36 8.82
CA SER A 78 -7.57 6.39 7.87
C SER A 78 -8.22 5.76 6.64
N PHE A 79 -8.86 6.59 5.80
CA PHE A 79 -9.36 6.15 4.49
C PHE A 79 -8.21 5.91 3.48
N ALA A 80 -7.03 6.47 3.74
CA ALA A 80 -5.89 6.23 2.88
C ALA A 80 -5.52 4.74 2.93
N HIS A 81 -5.53 4.11 1.77
CA HIS A 81 -5.09 2.74 1.56
C HIS A 81 -4.54 2.60 0.15
N VAL A 82 -3.83 1.54 -0.10
CA VAL A 82 -3.27 1.24 -1.42
C VAL A 82 -3.62 -0.18 -1.83
N ALA A 83 -3.79 -0.39 -3.13
CA ALA A 83 -3.88 -1.71 -3.72
C ALA A 83 -2.60 -2.00 -4.49
N ILE A 84 -1.96 -3.14 -4.22
CA ILE A 84 -0.70 -3.53 -4.84
C ILE A 84 -0.80 -4.90 -5.50
N ARG A 85 0.01 -5.09 -6.53
CA ARG A 85 0.18 -6.37 -7.19
C ARG A 85 1.25 -7.18 -6.48
N SER A 86 1.04 -8.49 -6.38
CA SER A 86 2.06 -9.44 -5.97
C SER A 86 2.18 -10.59 -6.98
N ALA A 87 3.38 -11.12 -7.15
CA ALA A 87 3.60 -12.34 -7.90
C ALA A 87 3.31 -13.61 -7.06
N PHE A 88 3.17 -13.47 -5.75
CA PHE A 88 2.84 -14.57 -4.86
C PHE A 88 1.40 -15.02 -5.06
N ASP A 89 1.16 -16.30 -4.78
CA ASP A 89 -0.20 -16.82 -4.71
C ASP A 89 -0.92 -16.32 -3.43
N ARG A 90 -2.23 -16.51 -3.43
CA ARG A 90 -3.12 -16.08 -2.35
C ARG A 90 -2.68 -16.58 -0.97
N GLN A 91 -2.29 -17.84 -0.87
CA GLN A 91 -1.94 -18.44 0.40
C GLN A 91 -0.65 -17.86 0.96
N MET A 92 0.36 -17.68 0.11
CA MET A 92 1.62 -17.05 0.51
C MET A 92 1.40 -15.62 1.02
N ILE A 93 0.53 -14.84 0.35
CA ILE A 93 0.20 -13.48 0.79
C ILE A 93 -0.47 -13.50 2.17
N VAL A 94 -1.41 -14.42 2.39
CA VAL A 94 -2.09 -14.58 3.69
C VAL A 94 -1.09 -15.01 4.78
N ASP A 95 -0.20 -15.95 4.47
CA ASP A 95 0.79 -16.44 5.42
C ASP A 95 1.77 -15.33 5.84
N LEU A 96 2.22 -14.50 4.89
CA LEU A 96 3.11 -13.37 5.17
C LEU A 96 2.46 -12.36 6.14
N GLY A 97 1.24 -11.92 5.86
CA GLY A 97 0.56 -10.97 6.73
C GLY A 97 0.21 -11.56 8.11
N THR A 98 -0.15 -12.84 8.15
CA THR A 98 -0.46 -13.55 9.40
C THR A 98 0.78 -13.73 10.27
N ALA A 99 1.96 -14.00 9.66
CA ALA A 99 3.22 -14.14 10.38
C ALA A 99 3.62 -12.85 11.14
N GLU A 100 3.20 -11.68 10.64
CA GLU A 100 3.40 -10.40 11.32
C GLU A 100 2.42 -10.16 12.49
N ASN A 101 1.46 -11.06 12.73
CA ASN A 101 0.31 -10.82 13.62
C ASN A 101 -0.55 -9.62 13.21
N TRP A 102 -0.57 -9.28 11.94
CA TRP A 102 -1.45 -8.27 11.39
C TRP A 102 -2.78 -8.89 10.95
N MET A 103 -3.87 -8.13 11.09
CA MET A 103 -5.16 -8.55 10.58
C MET A 103 -5.05 -8.81 9.08
N THR A 104 -5.26 -10.06 8.69
CA THR A 104 -5.15 -10.51 7.30
C THR A 104 -6.34 -11.37 6.95
N ARG A 105 -6.98 -11.11 5.82
CA ARG A 105 -8.12 -11.89 5.35
C ARG A 105 -8.35 -11.73 3.85
N ILE A 106 -9.03 -12.70 3.24
CA ILE A 106 -9.54 -12.60 1.88
C ILE A 106 -10.87 -11.87 1.91
N CYS A 107 -11.01 -10.84 1.08
CA CYS A 107 -12.22 -10.03 0.97
C CYS A 107 -12.74 -9.99 -0.47
N ASN A 108 -14.05 -10.13 -0.62
CA ASN A 108 -14.75 -9.91 -1.88
C ASN A 108 -15.23 -8.46 -1.94
N ARG A 109 -14.82 -7.73 -3.00
CA ARG A 109 -15.22 -6.34 -3.28
C ARG A 109 -16.35 -6.24 -4.31
N GLY A 110 -16.93 -7.36 -4.71
CA GLY A 110 -17.91 -7.44 -5.79
C GLY A 110 -17.21 -7.72 -7.14
N PRO A 111 -16.62 -6.73 -7.79
CA PRO A 111 -15.91 -6.92 -9.07
C PRO A 111 -14.66 -7.79 -8.99
N PHE A 112 -14.02 -7.86 -7.83
CA PHE A 112 -12.80 -8.61 -7.59
C PHE A 112 -12.67 -9.05 -6.14
N GLU A 113 -11.74 -9.95 -5.87
CA GLU A 113 -11.27 -10.29 -4.53
C GLU A 113 -9.89 -9.69 -4.28
N CYS A 114 -9.56 -9.48 -3.01
CA CYS A 114 -8.23 -9.10 -2.57
C CYS A 114 -7.87 -9.80 -1.27
N VAL A 115 -6.59 -9.80 -0.92
CA VAL A 115 -6.14 -10.08 0.43
C VAL A 115 -5.97 -8.73 1.14
N GLU A 116 -6.81 -8.46 2.13
CA GLU A 116 -6.61 -7.34 3.05
C GLU A 116 -5.50 -7.67 4.02
N ILE A 117 -4.51 -6.79 4.14
CA ILE A 117 -3.50 -6.81 5.20
C ILE A 117 -3.55 -5.44 5.88
N TRP A 118 -3.81 -5.43 7.17
CA TRP A 118 -3.78 -4.22 7.97
C TRP A 118 -2.40 -4.05 8.60
N LEU A 119 -1.52 -3.34 7.89
CA LEU A 119 -0.16 -3.04 8.35
C LEU A 119 -0.21 -2.44 9.77
N GLU A 120 0.51 -3.04 10.71
CA GLU A 120 0.52 -2.66 12.13
C GLU A 120 -0.89 -2.58 12.75
N ASN A 121 -1.85 -3.36 12.21
CA ASN A 121 -3.29 -3.33 12.55
C ASN A 121 -3.95 -1.93 12.42
N ARG A 122 -3.42 -1.07 11.56
CA ARG A 122 -3.81 0.33 11.43
C ARG A 122 -4.11 0.76 9.99
N LEU A 123 -3.25 0.44 9.03
CA LEU A 123 -3.35 0.92 7.66
C LEU A 123 -3.63 -0.24 6.69
N LEU A 124 -4.72 -0.14 5.94
CA LEU A 124 -5.12 -1.15 4.98
C LEU A 124 -4.23 -1.14 3.74
N VAL A 125 -3.74 -2.32 3.37
CA VAL A 125 -3.21 -2.62 2.03
C VAL A 125 -4.02 -3.78 1.44
N GLU A 126 -4.50 -3.59 0.23
CA GLU A 126 -5.14 -4.65 -0.57
C GLU A 126 -4.08 -5.29 -1.47
N VAL A 127 -3.80 -6.56 -1.28
CA VAL A 127 -2.80 -7.28 -2.08
C VAL A 127 -3.52 -8.19 -3.06
N LEU A 128 -3.15 -8.08 -4.34
CA LEU A 128 -3.76 -8.81 -5.43
C LEU A 128 -2.79 -9.89 -5.94
N ASP A 129 -3.18 -11.15 -5.82
CA ASP A 129 -2.52 -12.27 -6.49
C ASP A 129 -2.71 -12.19 -8.02
N PRO A 130 -2.02 -13.00 -8.84
CA PRO A 130 -2.17 -12.92 -10.30
C PRO A 130 -3.59 -13.16 -10.83
N ALA A 131 -4.42 -13.92 -10.12
CA ALA A 131 -5.83 -14.13 -10.52
C ALA A 131 -6.71 -12.93 -10.14
N MET A 132 -6.51 -12.39 -8.94
CA MET A 132 -7.18 -11.18 -8.46
C MET A 132 -6.84 -9.95 -9.32
N GLN A 133 -5.59 -9.81 -9.77
CA GLN A 133 -5.17 -8.75 -10.70
C GLN A 133 -5.98 -8.78 -12.00
N ARG A 134 -6.11 -9.96 -12.60
CA ARG A 134 -6.92 -10.12 -13.83
C ARG A 134 -8.39 -9.77 -13.60
N ALA A 135 -8.96 -10.21 -12.49
CA ALA A 135 -10.34 -9.89 -12.12
C ALA A 135 -10.50 -8.37 -11.90
N TYR A 136 -9.55 -7.74 -11.20
CA TYR A 136 -9.53 -6.30 -10.98
C TYR A 136 -9.51 -5.52 -12.30
N GLU A 137 -8.59 -5.86 -13.21
CA GLU A 137 -8.44 -5.20 -14.52
C GLU A 137 -9.69 -5.35 -15.39
N GLN A 138 -10.33 -6.51 -15.35
CA GLN A 138 -11.57 -6.77 -16.08
C GLN A 138 -12.79 -6.15 -15.42
N GLY A 139 -12.85 -6.16 -14.10
CA GLY A 139 -14.00 -5.72 -13.31
C GLY A 139 -14.03 -4.20 -13.11
N MET A 140 -12.89 -3.57 -12.82
CA MET A 140 -12.77 -2.15 -12.47
C MET A 140 -12.62 -1.24 -13.69
N THR A 141 -13.58 -1.33 -14.59
CA THR A 141 -13.66 -0.46 -15.78
C THR A 141 -14.79 0.56 -15.62
N VAL A 142 -14.67 1.70 -16.29
CA VAL A 142 -15.73 2.74 -16.30
C VAL A 142 -17.08 2.13 -16.74
N ARG A 143 -17.05 1.27 -17.75
CA ARG A 143 -18.26 0.60 -18.25
C ARG A 143 -18.93 -0.24 -17.16
N ASN A 144 -18.15 -1.15 -16.54
CA ASN A 144 -18.68 -2.04 -15.52
C ASN A 144 -19.14 -1.28 -14.28
N TRP A 145 -18.41 -0.24 -13.88
CA TRP A 145 -18.79 0.61 -12.77
C TRP A 145 -20.13 1.29 -13.00
N ARG A 146 -20.32 1.89 -14.18
CA ARG A 146 -21.59 2.49 -14.58
C ARG A 146 -22.74 1.48 -14.55
N THR A 147 -22.54 0.31 -15.14
CA THR A 147 -23.56 -0.75 -15.17
C THR A 147 -23.91 -1.22 -13.76
N MET A 148 -22.93 -1.43 -12.90
CA MET A 148 -23.12 -1.94 -11.54
C MET A 148 -23.96 -1.00 -10.66
N PHE A 149 -23.75 0.30 -10.82
CA PHE A 149 -24.39 1.32 -9.98
C PHE A 149 -25.48 2.12 -10.69
N GLY A 150 -25.87 1.74 -11.91
CA GLY A 150 -26.90 2.44 -12.68
C GLY A 150 -26.55 3.90 -13.00
N LEU A 151 -25.25 4.19 -13.24
CA LEU A 151 -24.77 5.52 -13.58
C LEU A 151 -24.76 5.69 -15.10
N GLU A 152 -25.41 6.76 -15.60
CA GLU A 152 -25.44 7.09 -17.04
C GLU A 152 -24.11 7.66 -17.55
#